data_52a9a80f200b5a656158abaca3392e8c
#
_entry.id   52a9a80f200b5a656158abaca3392e8c
#
_cell.length_a   1.000
_cell.length_b   1.000
_cell.length_c   1.000
_cell.angle_alpha   90.00
_cell.angle_beta   90.00
_cell.angle_gamma   90.00
#
_symmetry.space_group_name_H-M   'P 1'
#
loop_
_entity.id
_entity.type
_entity.pdbx_description
1 polymer ?
#
loop_
_entity_poly.entity_id
_entity_poly.type
_entity_poly.pdbx_seq_one_letter_code
_entity_poly.pdbx_strand_id
1 'polypeptide(L)'
;MKKKKILLIPKSNSFEDVAQMYFLEKELVYFGHQVESLSGPIFDFNMINILNEYNFDVIFRVNAGKPNEFKKKNTRFVSWVKNLSVIKSFLNNYNQNDIIYTIEKEKKKIKNLNIRNLHPAASFSKNHISNLDKNNNSNLNYLQNIDISHIGNESLFDIYDGQQKIKQEKALEIFHQLNEITNFLANFSLSFKTSFFGLIAPSDKYLKNTKFEFHGPIKNYNFFFEIFKRSKINLINENHDFDFNTKIFNILSTQGLIMFDKVRQKKLIKKMNDLGFFDTESLICYDEKKESEKIFNEFLSDNQKRLNIGKKAQKIIGSFHTYKNRAKQILDDLM
;
A
#
# COMPACT_ATOMS: atom_id res chain seq x y z
N MET A 1 -24.52 -1.13 -17.85
CA MET A 1 -24.51 -1.79 -16.51
C MET A 1 -25.57 -1.12 -15.63
N LYS A 2 -26.37 -1.89 -14.85
CA LYS A 2 -27.36 -1.30 -13.93
C LYS A 2 -26.62 -0.53 -12.82
N LYS A 3 -27.03 0.70 -12.54
CA LYS A 3 -26.48 1.53 -11.46
C LYS A 3 -26.64 0.80 -10.13
N LYS A 4 -25.57 0.66 -9.36
CA LYS A 4 -25.55 0.04 -8.02
C LYS A 4 -25.30 1.09 -6.95
N LYS A 5 -25.87 0.88 -5.77
CA LYS A 5 -25.56 1.63 -4.56
C LYS A 5 -24.54 0.84 -3.72
N ILE A 6 -23.33 1.41 -3.55
CA ILE A 6 -22.17 0.75 -2.96
C ILE A 6 -21.74 1.49 -1.70
N LEU A 7 -21.50 0.79 -0.61
CA LEU A 7 -20.90 1.33 0.59
C LEU A 7 -19.45 0.80 0.72
N LEU A 8 -18.50 1.70 0.92
CA LEU A 8 -17.09 1.38 1.16
C LEU A 8 -16.75 1.61 2.64
N ILE A 9 -16.10 0.61 3.25
CA ILE A 9 -15.73 0.64 4.67
C ILE A 9 -14.24 0.35 4.79
N PRO A 10 -13.40 1.33 5.21
CA PRO A 10 -11.97 1.13 5.35
C PRO A 10 -11.65 0.15 6.50
N LYS A 11 -10.41 -0.33 6.51
CA LYS A 11 -9.88 -1.19 7.58
C LYS A 11 -9.77 -0.42 8.90
N SER A 12 -9.25 0.79 8.82
CA SER A 12 -8.96 1.65 9.96
C SER A 12 -9.17 3.12 9.61
N ASN A 13 -8.98 4.00 10.59
CA ASN A 13 -8.92 5.46 10.38
C ASN A 13 -7.55 5.91 9.88
N SER A 14 -6.66 4.99 9.53
CA SER A 14 -5.36 5.36 8.99
C SER A 14 -5.54 6.14 7.70
N PHE A 15 -4.62 7.07 7.50
CA PHE A 15 -4.64 7.91 6.32
C PHE A 15 -4.55 7.11 5.01
N GLU A 16 -3.82 6.00 5.00
CA GLU A 16 -3.65 5.11 3.85
C GLU A 16 -4.96 4.36 3.53
N ASP A 17 -5.62 3.80 4.55
CA ASP A 17 -6.86 3.05 4.36
C ASP A 17 -8.00 3.95 3.87
N VAL A 18 -8.12 5.16 4.44
CA VAL A 18 -9.10 6.16 3.99
C VAL A 18 -8.81 6.60 2.56
N ALA A 19 -7.53 6.81 2.21
CA ALA A 19 -7.13 7.18 0.86
C ALA A 19 -7.44 6.05 -0.16
N GLN A 20 -7.23 4.77 0.21
CA GLN A 20 -7.61 3.64 -0.64
C GLN A 20 -9.11 3.66 -0.97
N MET A 21 -9.95 3.88 0.05
CA MET A 21 -11.41 3.95 -0.16
C MET A 21 -11.77 5.15 -1.03
N TYR A 22 -11.18 6.31 -0.80
CA TYR A 22 -11.41 7.50 -1.60
C TYR A 22 -11.08 7.29 -3.10
N PHE A 23 -9.94 6.67 -3.41
CA PHE A 23 -9.57 6.42 -4.81
C PHE A 23 -10.46 5.36 -5.45
N LEU A 24 -10.84 4.31 -4.70
CA LEU A 24 -11.77 3.31 -5.19
C LEU A 24 -13.17 3.92 -5.43
N GLU A 25 -13.67 4.74 -4.52
CA GLU A 25 -14.91 5.50 -4.65
C GLU A 25 -14.93 6.32 -5.93
N LYS A 26 -13.88 7.13 -6.14
CA LYS A 26 -13.76 7.98 -7.32
C LYS A 26 -13.88 7.21 -8.64
N GLU A 27 -13.24 6.04 -8.71
CA GLU A 27 -13.31 5.22 -9.92
C GLU A 27 -14.66 4.51 -10.08
N LEU A 28 -15.28 4.05 -9.00
CA LEU A 28 -16.61 3.46 -9.05
C LEU A 28 -17.68 4.49 -9.44
N VAL A 29 -17.57 5.73 -8.94
CA VAL A 29 -18.41 6.85 -9.34
C VAL A 29 -18.20 7.18 -10.83
N TYR A 30 -16.95 7.19 -11.31
CA TYR A 30 -16.62 7.38 -12.73
C TYR A 30 -17.31 6.33 -13.63
N PHE A 31 -17.46 5.09 -13.16
CA PHE A 31 -18.18 4.02 -13.85
C PHE A 31 -19.72 4.12 -13.70
N GLY A 32 -20.24 5.18 -13.07
CA GLY A 32 -21.68 5.50 -13.02
C GLY A 32 -22.43 4.93 -11.81
N HIS A 33 -21.72 4.41 -10.79
CA HIS A 33 -22.33 3.88 -9.56
C HIS A 33 -22.56 5.00 -8.54
N GLN A 34 -23.50 4.79 -7.63
CA GLN A 34 -23.66 5.60 -6.44
C GLN A 34 -22.82 4.99 -5.33
N VAL A 35 -21.85 5.75 -4.80
CA VAL A 35 -20.91 5.24 -3.80
C VAL A 35 -20.92 6.14 -2.58
N GLU A 36 -20.91 5.52 -1.41
CA GLU A 36 -20.75 6.17 -0.12
C GLU A 36 -19.55 5.54 0.58
N SER A 37 -18.66 6.34 1.16
CA SER A 37 -17.50 5.87 1.90
C SER A 37 -17.57 6.32 3.36
N LEU A 38 -17.29 5.42 4.28
CA LEU A 38 -17.11 5.80 5.68
C LEU A 38 -15.70 6.33 5.90
N SER A 39 -15.58 7.31 6.78
CA SER A 39 -14.29 7.89 7.20
C SER A 39 -13.51 6.99 8.17
N GLY A 40 -14.08 5.87 8.59
CA GLY A 40 -13.47 4.95 9.51
C GLY A 40 -14.18 3.59 9.57
N PRO A 41 -13.61 2.62 10.29
CA PRO A 41 -14.18 1.31 10.45
C PRO A 41 -15.48 1.35 11.26
N ILE A 42 -16.33 0.36 11.02
CA ILE A 42 -17.52 0.17 11.85
C ILE A 42 -17.12 -0.64 13.08
N PHE A 43 -17.14 -0.02 14.24
CA PHE A 43 -16.83 -0.66 15.51
C PHE A 43 -18.08 -0.91 16.37
N ASP A 44 -19.17 -0.20 16.10
CA ASP A 44 -20.33 -0.19 16.96
C ASP A 44 -21.46 -1.05 16.40
N PHE A 45 -22.09 -1.82 17.27
CA PHE A 45 -23.30 -2.59 16.99
C PHE A 45 -24.42 -1.70 16.41
N ASN A 46 -24.55 -0.47 16.87
CA ASN A 46 -25.51 0.50 16.34
C ASN A 46 -25.28 0.84 14.88
N MET A 47 -24.02 0.87 14.44
CA MET A 47 -23.69 1.13 13.04
C MET A 47 -24.14 -0.02 12.14
N ILE A 48 -24.04 -1.27 12.59
CA ILE A 48 -24.55 -2.44 11.86
C ILE A 48 -26.07 -2.34 11.69
N ASN A 49 -26.79 -1.87 12.70
CA ASN A 49 -28.23 -1.63 12.61
C ASN A 49 -28.55 -0.55 11.58
N ILE A 50 -27.81 0.57 11.57
CA ILE A 50 -27.95 1.63 10.57
C ILE A 50 -27.71 1.07 9.17
N LEU A 51 -26.63 0.29 8.94
CA LEU A 51 -26.37 -0.33 7.66
C LEU A 51 -27.47 -1.33 7.23
N ASN A 52 -28.13 -1.97 8.17
CA ASN A 52 -29.26 -2.84 7.88
C ASN A 52 -30.51 -2.06 7.46
N GLU A 53 -30.67 -0.82 7.89
CA GLU A 53 -31.77 0.05 7.49
C GLU A 53 -31.59 0.63 6.09
N TYR A 54 -30.34 0.98 5.70
CA TYR A 54 -30.05 1.52 4.37
C TYR A 54 -29.99 0.42 3.30
N ASN A 55 -30.52 0.72 2.11
CA ASN A 55 -30.53 -0.20 0.99
C ASN A 55 -29.29 -0.02 0.12
N PHE A 56 -28.23 -0.78 0.40
CA PHE A 56 -27.07 -0.92 -0.47
C PHE A 56 -27.17 -2.20 -1.30
N ASP A 57 -26.79 -2.14 -2.57
CA ASP A 57 -26.62 -3.35 -3.40
C ASP A 57 -25.34 -4.11 -3.03
N VAL A 58 -24.31 -3.36 -2.60
CA VAL A 58 -22.98 -3.90 -2.26
C VAL A 58 -22.44 -3.20 -1.01
N ILE A 59 -21.89 -3.98 -0.08
CA ILE A 59 -21.06 -3.48 1.01
C ILE A 59 -19.66 -4.03 0.82
N PHE A 60 -18.68 -3.16 0.70
CA PHE A 60 -17.29 -3.49 0.48
C PHE A 60 -16.47 -3.14 1.73
N ARG A 61 -15.82 -4.14 2.33
CA ARG A 61 -14.96 -3.96 3.52
C ARG A 61 -13.53 -4.39 3.24
N VAL A 62 -12.59 -3.61 3.76
CA VAL A 62 -11.15 -3.94 3.68
C VAL A 62 -10.72 -4.59 4.98
N ASN A 63 -10.01 -5.71 4.86
CA ASN A 63 -9.36 -6.46 5.94
C ASN A 63 -10.29 -6.84 7.11
N ALA A 64 -11.57 -7.02 6.82
CA ALA A 64 -12.59 -7.39 7.78
C ALA A 64 -13.59 -8.39 7.20
N GLY A 65 -14.11 -9.27 8.05
CA GLY A 65 -15.08 -10.27 7.67
C GLY A 65 -16.53 -9.74 7.65
N LYS A 66 -17.42 -10.55 7.11
CA LYS A 66 -18.86 -10.31 7.14
C LYS A 66 -19.39 -10.55 8.57
N PRO A 67 -19.98 -9.54 9.23
CA PRO A 67 -20.56 -9.73 10.55
C PRO A 67 -21.74 -10.70 10.53
N ASN A 68 -21.93 -11.44 11.62
CA ASN A 68 -23.05 -12.38 11.76
C ASN A 68 -24.41 -11.67 11.84
N GLU A 69 -24.40 -10.46 12.35
CA GLU A 69 -25.56 -9.59 12.51
C GLU A 69 -26.04 -8.99 11.17
N PHE A 70 -25.23 -9.06 10.14
CA PHE A 70 -25.60 -8.55 8.82
C PHE A 70 -26.52 -9.53 8.07
N LYS A 71 -27.83 -9.26 8.08
CA LYS A 71 -28.88 -10.20 7.64
C LYS A 71 -29.54 -9.87 6.29
N LYS A 72 -29.13 -8.80 5.59
CA LYS A 72 -29.76 -8.42 4.31
C LYS A 72 -29.48 -9.44 3.21
N LYS A 73 -30.52 -10.11 2.72
CA LYS A 73 -30.40 -11.15 1.68
C LYS A 73 -30.08 -10.59 0.29
N ASN A 74 -30.50 -9.37 -0.02
CA ASN A 74 -30.36 -8.75 -1.35
C ASN A 74 -29.09 -7.88 -1.48
N THR A 75 -28.32 -7.72 -0.41
CA THR A 75 -27.07 -6.98 -0.41
C THR A 75 -25.91 -7.96 -0.52
N ARG A 76 -25.06 -7.78 -1.53
CA ARG A 76 -23.83 -8.54 -1.69
C ARG A 76 -22.76 -8.00 -0.76
N PHE A 77 -22.15 -8.87 0.02
CA PHE A 77 -21.03 -8.50 0.87
C PHE A 77 -19.69 -8.84 0.19
N VAL A 78 -18.78 -7.89 0.19
CA VAL A 78 -17.45 -8.02 -0.40
C VAL A 78 -16.41 -7.76 0.67
N SER A 79 -15.50 -8.70 0.88
CA SER A 79 -14.33 -8.50 1.74
C SER A 79 -13.06 -8.51 0.91
N TRP A 80 -12.17 -7.55 1.15
CA TRP A 80 -10.83 -7.53 0.56
C TRP A 80 -9.80 -7.70 1.67
N VAL A 81 -9.18 -8.86 1.72
CA VAL A 81 -8.28 -9.27 2.80
C VAL A 81 -6.93 -9.73 2.27
N LYS A 82 -5.90 -9.72 3.11
CA LYS A 82 -4.58 -10.26 2.74
C LYS A 82 -4.69 -11.73 2.33
N ASN A 83 -5.26 -12.53 3.23
CA ASN A 83 -5.56 -13.94 3.03
C ASN A 83 -6.75 -14.34 3.91
N LEU A 84 -7.24 -15.57 3.78
CA LEU A 84 -8.42 -16.03 4.49
C LEU A 84 -8.23 -16.18 6.01
N SER A 85 -7.01 -16.27 6.51
CA SER A 85 -6.75 -16.38 7.95
C SER A 85 -7.23 -15.15 8.71
N VAL A 86 -7.21 -13.96 8.07
CA VAL A 86 -7.69 -12.69 8.65
C VAL A 86 -9.16 -12.74 9.01
N ILE A 87 -9.97 -13.48 8.23
CA ILE A 87 -11.43 -13.58 8.42
C ILE A 87 -11.89 -15.00 8.74
N LYS A 88 -10.99 -15.84 9.25
CA LYS A 88 -11.28 -17.28 9.48
C LYS A 88 -12.55 -17.53 10.32
N SER A 89 -12.76 -16.76 11.38
CA SER A 89 -13.94 -16.86 12.25
C SER A 89 -15.24 -16.40 11.59
N PHE A 90 -15.17 -15.68 10.48
CA PHE A 90 -16.31 -15.11 9.76
C PHE A 90 -16.69 -15.90 8.50
N LEU A 91 -15.92 -16.93 8.10
CA LEU A 91 -16.14 -17.62 6.83
C LEU A 91 -17.54 -18.25 6.71
N ASN A 92 -18.13 -18.71 7.82
CA ASN A 92 -19.47 -19.27 7.84
C ASN A 92 -20.58 -18.23 7.62
N ASN A 93 -20.27 -16.94 7.70
CA ASN A 93 -21.25 -15.86 7.51
C ASN A 93 -21.48 -15.52 6.03
N TYR A 94 -20.59 -16.00 5.14
CA TYR A 94 -20.68 -15.72 3.70
C TYR A 94 -21.61 -16.69 3.00
N ASN A 95 -22.32 -16.16 2.00
CA ASN A 95 -23.13 -16.95 1.07
C ASN A 95 -22.49 -16.97 -0.34
N GLN A 96 -23.09 -17.72 -1.26
CA GLN A 96 -22.56 -17.87 -2.62
C GLN A 96 -22.51 -16.58 -3.44
N ASN A 97 -23.31 -15.57 -3.08
CA ASN A 97 -23.36 -14.28 -3.76
C ASN A 97 -22.31 -13.31 -3.24
N ASP A 98 -21.75 -13.55 -2.05
CA ASP A 98 -20.71 -12.72 -1.47
C ASP A 98 -19.37 -12.99 -2.16
N ILE A 99 -18.46 -12.01 -2.13
CA ILE A 99 -17.13 -12.14 -2.74
C ILE A 99 -16.07 -11.92 -1.67
N ILE A 100 -15.05 -12.77 -1.67
CA ILE A 100 -13.86 -12.58 -0.84
C ILE A 100 -12.68 -12.38 -1.79
N TYR A 101 -12.13 -11.17 -1.80
CA TYR A 101 -10.88 -10.89 -2.48
C TYR A 101 -9.71 -11.15 -1.53
N THR A 102 -8.72 -11.89 -2.02
CA THR A 102 -7.46 -12.11 -1.32
C THR A 102 -6.30 -11.54 -2.14
N ILE A 103 -5.32 -10.94 -1.47
CA ILE A 103 -4.08 -10.48 -2.10
C ILE A 103 -3.19 -11.69 -2.40
N GLU A 104 -3.13 -12.64 -1.46
CA GLU A 104 -2.42 -13.89 -1.62
C GLU A 104 -3.28 -14.90 -2.37
N LYS A 105 -2.66 -15.58 -3.35
CA LYS A 105 -3.35 -16.63 -4.09
C LYS A 105 -3.66 -17.80 -3.17
N GLU A 106 -4.93 -18.05 -2.95
CA GLU A 106 -5.36 -19.16 -2.11
C GLU A 106 -5.12 -20.51 -2.82
N LYS A 107 -4.47 -21.42 -2.11
CA LYS A 107 -4.11 -22.74 -2.63
C LYS A 107 -5.28 -23.74 -2.62
N LYS A 108 -6.26 -23.53 -1.75
CA LYS A 108 -7.39 -24.44 -1.58
C LYS A 108 -8.71 -23.73 -1.88
N LYS A 109 -9.50 -24.34 -2.76
CA LYS A 109 -10.90 -23.95 -2.93
C LYS A 109 -11.68 -24.35 -1.68
N ILE A 110 -12.32 -23.39 -1.01
CA ILE A 110 -13.27 -23.68 0.07
C ILE A 110 -14.65 -23.81 -0.58
N LYS A 111 -15.33 -24.95 -0.34
CA LYS A 111 -16.68 -25.19 -0.88
C LYS A 111 -17.62 -24.04 -0.52
N ASN A 112 -18.40 -23.60 -1.48
CA ASN A 112 -19.44 -22.58 -1.35
C ASN A 112 -18.97 -21.13 -1.11
N LEU A 113 -17.67 -20.85 -1.20
CA LEU A 113 -17.15 -19.47 -1.13
C LEU A 113 -16.65 -19.00 -2.49
N ASN A 114 -17.04 -17.78 -2.87
CA ASN A 114 -16.55 -17.10 -4.07
C ASN A 114 -15.27 -16.31 -3.71
N ILE A 115 -14.12 -16.96 -3.85
CA ILE A 115 -12.81 -16.39 -3.51
C ILE A 115 -12.10 -16.01 -4.81
N ARG A 116 -11.63 -14.77 -4.88
CA ARG A 116 -10.93 -14.20 -6.03
C ARG A 116 -9.65 -13.50 -5.61
N ASN A 117 -8.75 -13.29 -6.55
CA ASN A 117 -7.51 -12.54 -6.28
C ASN A 117 -7.68 -11.08 -6.68
N LEU A 118 -7.30 -10.14 -5.79
CA LEU A 118 -7.31 -8.71 -6.04
C LEU A 118 -6.06 -8.09 -5.40
N HIS A 119 -5.13 -7.65 -6.24
CA HIS A 119 -3.90 -7.01 -5.78
C HIS A 119 -4.12 -5.56 -5.35
N PRO A 120 -3.25 -4.98 -4.51
CA PRO A 120 -3.23 -3.54 -4.24
C PRO A 120 -3.10 -2.71 -5.53
N ALA A 121 -3.34 -1.44 -5.44
CA ALA A 121 -3.31 -0.53 -6.57
C ALA A 121 -2.58 0.77 -6.23
N ALA A 122 -2.10 1.47 -7.25
CA ALA A 122 -1.60 2.82 -7.13
C ALA A 122 -2.74 3.84 -7.19
N SER A 123 -2.60 4.88 -6.40
CA SER A 123 -3.40 6.09 -6.50
C SER A 123 -2.90 6.91 -7.70
N PHE A 124 -3.44 6.62 -8.89
CA PHE A 124 -2.98 7.20 -10.14
C PHE A 124 -3.89 8.36 -10.54
N SER A 125 -3.44 9.59 -10.34
CA SER A 125 -4.13 10.76 -10.87
C SER A 125 -3.52 11.15 -12.23
N LYS A 126 -4.35 11.27 -13.27
CA LYS A 126 -3.91 11.78 -14.57
C LYS A 126 -3.23 13.14 -14.46
N ASN A 127 -3.60 13.96 -13.49
CA ASN A 127 -3.00 15.27 -13.26
C ASN A 127 -1.57 15.19 -12.71
N HIS A 128 -1.22 14.13 -11.99
CA HIS A 128 0.16 13.89 -11.58
C HIS A 128 1.05 13.47 -12.76
N ILE A 129 0.47 12.78 -13.76
CA ILE A 129 1.20 12.34 -14.95
C ILE A 129 1.34 13.45 -15.97
N SER A 130 0.26 14.20 -16.25
CA SER A 130 0.27 15.25 -17.28
C SER A 130 1.23 16.40 -16.93
N ASN A 131 1.42 16.67 -15.65
CA ASN A 131 2.43 17.64 -15.19
C ASN A 131 3.84 17.05 -15.23
N LEU A 132 4.01 15.73 -15.16
CA LEU A 132 5.29 15.06 -15.36
C LEU A 132 5.71 15.07 -16.83
N ASP A 133 4.79 14.84 -17.76
CA ASP A 133 5.10 14.75 -19.19
C ASP A 133 5.30 16.12 -19.85
N LYS A 134 4.61 17.15 -19.40
CA LYS A 134 4.75 18.51 -19.96
C LYS A 134 6.03 19.24 -19.57
N ASN A 135 6.67 18.85 -18.46
CA ASN A 135 7.92 19.45 -17.97
C ASN A 135 9.16 18.58 -18.23
N ASN A 136 9.07 17.59 -19.12
CA ASN A 136 9.92 16.39 -19.09
C ASN A 136 11.30 16.53 -19.70
N ASN A 137 11.75 17.68 -20.22
CA ASN A 137 13.04 17.69 -20.91
C ASN A 137 14.18 18.50 -20.28
N SER A 138 13.94 19.27 -19.23
CA SER A 138 15.05 20.05 -18.67
C SER A 138 15.17 20.17 -17.15
N ASN A 139 14.16 19.75 -16.35
CA ASN A 139 14.11 20.12 -14.94
C ASN A 139 14.02 18.97 -13.92
N LEU A 140 14.15 17.70 -14.32
CA LEU A 140 14.07 16.58 -13.38
C LEU A 140 15.22 16.54 -12.37
N ASN A 141 16.37 17.07 -12.73
CA ASN A 141 17.51 17.20 -11.80
C ASN A 141 17.22 18.14 -10.62
N TYR A 142 16.34 19.13 -10.80
CA TYR A 142 15.94 20.04 -9.73
C TYR A 142 14.95 19.43 -8.75
N LEU A 143 14.24 18.36 -9.13
CA LEU A 143 13.21 17.74 -8.30
C LEU A 143 13.77 16.66 -7.35
N GLN A 144 14.86 15.99 -7.73
CA GLN A 144 15.46 14.93 -6.91
C GLN A 144 16.53 15.47 -5.96
N ASN A 145 16.11 16.14 -4.91
CA ASN A 145 17.00 16.74 -3.90
C ASN A 145 17.15 15.87 -2.62
N ILE A 146 16.49 14.72 -2.57
CA ILE A 146 16.63 13.73 -1.49
C ILE A 146 17.43 12.56 -2.07
N ASP A 147 18.58 12.24 -1.49
CA ASP A 147 19.39 11.13 -1.99
C ASP A 147 18.70 9.80 -1.76
N ILE A 148 18.44 9.49 -0.50
CA ILE A 148 17.73 8.27 -0.10
C ILE A 148 16.61 8.64 0.85
N SER A 149 15.40 8.16 0.62
CA SER A 149 14.30 8.30 1.55
C SER A 149 13.82 6.96 2.08
N HIS A 150 13.34 6.97 3.31
CA HIS A 150 12.54 5.92 3.88
C HIS A 150 11.33 6.52 4.58
N ILE A 151 10.14 6.03 4.25
CA ILE A 151 8.90 6.37 4.94
C ILE A 151 8.47 5.14 5.72
N GLY A 152 8.42 5.27 7.05
CA GLY A 152 8.14 4.15 7.95
C GLY A 152 7.13 4.48 9.04
N ASN A 153 6.77 3.48 9.82
CA ASN A 153 5.95 3.58 11.04
C ASN A 153 4.49 4.02 10.84
N GLU A 154 3.91 3.83 9.66
CA GLU A 154 2.46 4.05 9.47
C GLU A 154 1.62 3.04 10.26
N SER A 155 2.13 1.82 10.42
CA SER A 155 1.47 0.76 11.19
C SER A 155 1.33 1.04 12.69
N LEU A 156 2.05 2.03 13.23
CA LEU A 156 1.84 2.46 14.63
C LEU A 156 0.49 3.15 14.86
N PHE A 157 -0.13 3.71 13.81
CA PHE A 157 -1.50 4.20 13.93
C PHE A 157 -2.52 3.09 14.21
N ASP A 158 -2.30 1.89 13.68
CA ASP A 158 -3.12 0.71 14.00
C ASP A 158 -3.02 0.31 15.48
N ILE A 159 -1.99 0.75 16.18
CA ILE A 159 -1.73 0.47 17.60
C ILE A 159 -2.45 1.46 18.51
N TYR A 160 -2.61 2.71 18.05
CA TYR A 160 -3.23 3.80 18.82
C TYR A 160 -4.72 3.94 18.58
N ASP A 161 -5.37 3.06 17.87
CA ASP A 161 -6.83 3.05 17.76
C ASP A 161 -7.42 2.63 19.12
N GLY A 162 -7.50 3.58 19.97
CA GLY A 162 -7.84 3.86 21.37
C GLY A 162 -8.62 2.86 22.19
N GLN A 163 -8.86 1.62 21.80
CA GLN A 163 -9.71 0.66 22.54
C GLN A 163 -9.13 -0.74 22.75
N GLN A 164 -8.05 -1.13 22.09
CA GLN A 164 -7.45 -2.43 22.40
C GLN A 164 -6.14 -2.25 23.15
N LYS A 165 -6.10 -2.72 24.42
CA LYS A 165 -4.84 -2.99 25.12
C LYS A 165 -4.03 -3.90 24.21
N ILE A 166 -3.01 -3.35 23.57
CA ILE A 166 -2.06 -4.12 22.80
C ILE A 166 -1.47 -5.13 23.76
N LYS A 167 -1.57 -6.42 23.41
CA LYS A 167 -0.88 -7.45 24.16
C LYS A 167 0.59 -7.09 24.20
N GLN A 168 1.19 -7.15 25.36
CA GLN A 168 2.59 -6.75 25.60
C GLN A 168 3.56 -7.41 24.61
N GLU A 169 3.27 -8.63 24.19
CA GLU A 169 4.02 -9.38 23.16
C GLU A 169 4.03 -8.66 21.80
N LYS A 170 2.87 -8.12 21.38
CA LYS A 170 2.77 -7.41 20.09
C LYS A 170 3.47 -6.05 20.12
N ALA A 171 3.45 -5.37 21.26
CA ALA A 171 4.19 -4.13 21.46
C ALA A 171 5.71 -4.38 21.41
N LEU A 172 6.19 -5.46 22.01
CA LEU A 172 7.59 -5.88 21.94
C LEU A 172 8.01 -6.24 20.53
N GLU A 173 7.19 -6.98 19.79
CA GLU A 173 7.44 -7.34 18.39
C GLU A 173 7.63 -6.09 17.51
N ILE A 174 6.73 -5.12 17.67
CA ILE A 174 6.81 -3.84 16.95
C ILE A 174 8.07 -3.06 17.35
N PHE A 175 8.39 -3.03 18.62
CA PHE A 175 9.60 -2.38 19.11
C PHE A 175 10.86 -3.01 18.54
N HIS A 176 10.91 -4.34 18.45
CA HIS A 176 12.02 -5.07 17.79
C HIS A 176 12.11 -4.72 16.31
N GLN A 177 11.00 -4.72 15.58
CA GLN A 177 10.97 -4.34 14.16
C GLN A 177 11.46 -2.89 13.95
N LEU A 178 11.03 -1.96 14.81
CA LEU A 178 11.50 -0.58 14.76
C LEU A 178 13.00 -0.45 15.04
N ASN A 179 13.52 -1.22 15.98
CA ASN A 179 14.96 -1.26 16.25
C ASN A 179 15.76 -1.83 15.07
N GLU A 180 15.29 -2.90 14.44
CA GLU A 180 15.92 -3.46 13.25
C GLU A 180 15.95 -2.47 12.09
N ILE A 181 14.82 -1.79 11.83
CA ILE A 181 14.73 -0.73 10.82
C ILE A 181 15.69 0.41 11.15
N THR A 182 15.71 0.83 12.40
CA THR A 182 16.57 1.92 12.86
C THR A 182 18.04 1.57 12.69
N ASN A 183 18.44 0.36 13.09
CA ASN A 183 19.82 -0.11 12.92
C ASN A 183 20.23 -0.23 11.46
N PHE A 184 19.34 -0.74 10.61
CA PHE A 184 19.55 -0.81 9.17
C PHE A 184 19.77 0.58 8.56
N LEU A 185 18.88 1.53 8.85
CA LEU A 185 19.00 2.90 8.35
C LEU A 185 20.21 3.63 8.90
N ALA A 186 20.58 3.41 10.14
CA ALA A 186 21.78 3.97 10.75
C ALA A 186 23.05 3.47 10.03
N ASN A 187 23.14 2.19 9.74
CA ASN A 187 24.26 1.63 8.98
C ASN A 187 24.34 2.22 7.55
N PHE A 188 23.21 2.37 6.88
CA PHE A 188 23.15 3.01 5.59
C PHE A 188 23.58 4.46 5.61
N SER A 189 23.16 5.21 6.63
CA SER A 189 23.44 6.64 6.76
C SER A 189 24.89 6.96 7.12
N LEU A 190 25.73 6.00 7.41
CA LEU A 190 27.18 6.20 7.50
C LEU A 190 27.78 6.62 6.14
N SER A 191 27.37 5.96 5.08
CA SER A 191 27.87 6.23 3.71
C SER A 191 27.01 7.24 2.94
N PHE A 192 25.68 7.21 3.13
CA PHE A 192 24.73 7.96 2.33
C PHE A 192 23.85 8.91 3.13
N LYS A 193 23.51 10.06 2.55
CA LYS A 193 22.50 10.96 3.11
C LYS A 193 21.13 10.30 3.05
N THR A 194 20.56 9.96 4.21
CA THR A 194 19.30 9.24 4.33
C THR A 194 18.26 10.06 5.08
N SER A 195 17.15 10.35 4.44
CA SER A 195 16.00 11.06 4.99
C SER A 195 14.94 10.08 5.46
N PHE A 196 14.60 10.12 6.73
CA PHE A 196 13.59 9.28 7.33
C PHE A 196 12.34 10.09 7.71
N PHE A 197 11.19 9.63 7.23
CA PHE A 197 9.88 10.20 7.53
C PHE A 197 9.08 9.19 8.34
N GLY A 198 8.73 9.52 9.56
CA GLY A 198 8.03 8.59 10.46
C GLY A 198 7.67 9.21 11.81
N LEU A 199 6.91 8.46 12.61
CA LEU A 199 6.42 8.92 13.92
C LEU A 199 7.49 8.91 15.00
N ILE A 200 8.44 7.99 14.94
CA ILE A 200 9.44 7.76 15.96
C ILE A 200 10.82 8.05 15.39
N ALA A 201 11.51 8.98 16.02
CA ALA A 201 12.92 9.22 15.72
C ALA A 201 13.76 8.01 16.16
N PRO A 202 14.75 7.60 15.36
CA PRO A 202 15.77 6.68 15.83
C PRO A 202 16.45 7.23 17.09
N SER A 203 16.93 6.34 17.96
CA SER A 203 17.69 6.75 19.13
C SER A 203 18.97 7.50 18.75
N ASP A 204 19.26 8.62 19.40
CA ASP A 204 20.49 9.41 19.19
C ASP A 204 21.77 8.59 19.29
N LYS A 205 21.73 7.49 20.05
CA LYS A 205 22.85 6.56 20.18
C LYS A 205 23.30 5.98 18.82
N TYR A 206 22.37 5.78 17.89
CA TYR A 206 22.64 5.21 16.57
C TYR A 206 22.91 6.28 15.51
N LEU A 207 22.63 7.57 15.81
CA LEU A 207 22.77 8.66 14.85
C LEU A 207 24.10 9.40 14.93
N LYS A 208 24.93 9.14 15.94
CA LYS A 208 26.26 9.73 16.04
C LYS A 208 27.09 9.36 14.81
N ASN A 209 27.59 10.38 14.14
CA ASN A 209 28.42 10.25 12.92
C ASN A 209 27.71 9.74 11.67
N THR A 210 26.38 9.81 11.62
CA THR A 210 25.59 9.44 10.41
C THR A 210 25.16 10.67 9.62
N LYS A 211 24.88 10.46 8.33
CA LYS A 211 24.27 11.46 7.43
C LYS A 211 22.74 11.32 7.43
N PHE A 212 22.16 11.02 8.58
CA PHE A 212 20.74 10.75 8.76
C PHE A 212 19.98 12.03 9.12
N GLU A 213 18.83 12.20 8.46
CA GLU A 213 17.90 13.30 8.73
C GLU A 213 16.51 12.75 9.10
N PHE A 214 15.98 13.15 10.25
CA PHE A 214 14.63 12.81 10.66
C PHE A 214 13.68 13.98 10.42
N HIS A 215 12.58 13.71 9.70
CA HIS A 215 11.63 14.75 9.27
C HIS A 215 10.26 14.65 9.96
N GLY A 216 10.07 13.68 10.88
CA GLY A 216 8.77 13.45 11.50
C GLY A 216 7.73 12.83 10.58
N PRO A 217 6.47 12.73 11.04
CA PRO A 217 5.41 12.05 10.29
C PRO A 217 4.88 12.91 9.14
N ILE A 218 4.50 12.25 8.06
CA ILE A 218 3.86 12.89 6.92
C ILE A 218 2.39 13.13 7.25
N LYS A 219 1.95 14.39 7.22
CA LYS A 219 0.59 14.78 7.58
C LYS A 219 -0.37 14.92 6.39
N ASN A 220 0.13 14.86 5.16
CA ASN A 220 -0.67 15.06 3.96
C ASN A 220 -0.34 14.02 2.90
N TYR A 221 -1.37 13.38 2.35
CA TYR A 221 -1.20 12.31 1.37
C TYR A 221 -0.46 12.77 0.10
N ASN A 222 -0.71 13.97 -0.38
CA ASN A 222 0.02 14.51 -1.53
C ASN A 222 1.51 14.63 -1.25
N PHE A 223 1.90 14.85 0.01
CA PHE A 223 3.29 14.96 0.41
C PHE A 223 4.05 13.62 0.30
N PHE A 224 3.37 12.48 0.44
CA PHE A 224 3.95 11.17 0.15
C PHE A 224 4.46 11.10 -1.30
N PHE A 225 3.63 11.51 -2.25
CA PHE A 225 4.00 11.48 -3.66
C PHE A 225 5.15 12.44 -3.96
N GLU A 226 5.16 13.62 -3.33
CA GLU A 226 6.26 14.57 -3.48
C GLU A 226 7.58 14.01 -2.94
N ILE A 227 7.58 13.33 -1.79
CA ILE A 227 8.78 12.69 -1.25
C ILE A 227 9.25 11.57 -2.19
N PHE A 228 8.36 10.71 -2.64
CA PHE A 228 8.70 9.62 -3.56
C PHE A 228 9.34 10.14 -4.86
N LYS A 229 8.78 11.19 -5.41
CA LYS A 229 9.26 11.83 -6.64
C LYS A 229 10.59 12.56 -6.44
N ARG A 230 10.78 13.23 -5.29
CA ARG A 230 11.98 13.99 -4.95
C ARG A 230 13.15 13.11 -4.52
N SER A 231 12.91 11.85 -4.22
CA SER A 231 13.93 10.91 -3.78
C SER A 231 14.58 10.23 -4.98
N LYS A 232 15.92 10.22 -5.01
CA LYS A 232 16.68 9.46 -6.01
C LYS A 232 16.47 7.96 -5.81
N ILE A 233 16.43 7.51 -4.54
CA ILE A 233 16.19 6.13 -4.14
C ILE A 233 15.18 6.11 -3.00
N ASN A 234 14.17 5.27 -3.11
CA ASN A 234 13.20 4.99 -2.04
C ASN A 234 13.52 3.62 -1.44
N LEU A 235 13.85 3.58 -0.16
CA LEU A 235 14.07 2.34 0.58
C LEU A 235 12.76 1.82 1.14
N ILE A 236 12.53 0.54 0.95
CA ILE A 236 11.46 -0.21 1.58
C ILE A 236 12.10 -1.29 2.43
N ASN A 237 11.93 -1.18 3.73
CA ASN A 237 12.45 -2.16 4.68
C ASN A 237 11.36 -3.09 5.23
N GLU A 238 10.35 -3.36 4.43
CA GLU A 238 9.28 -4.25 4.84
C GLU A 238 9.66 -5.69 4.54
N ASN A 239 9.84 -6.48 5.61
CA ASN A 239 10.09 -7.92 5.53
C ASN A 239 8.81 -8.70 5.26
N HIS A 240 7.66 -8.02 5.30
CA HIS A 240 6.36 -8.67 5.27
C HIS A 240 5.77 -8.71 3.85
N ASP A 241 4.98 -9.74 3.65
CA ASP A 241 4.16 -9.91 2.48
C ASP A 241 3.34 -8.64 2.17
N PHE A 242 2.89 -8.49 0.93
CA PHE A 242 1.97 -7.44 0.46
C PHE A 242 0.74 -7.27 1.38
N ASP A 243 0.93 -6.66 2.55
CA ASP A 243 -0.18 -6.22 3.38
C ASP A 243 -0.73 -4.95 2.78
N PHE A 244 -1.81 -4.98 2.04
CA PHE A 244 -2.47 -3.80 1.48
C PHE A 244 -1.54 -2.60 1.22
N ASN A 245 -0.23 -2.88 1.14
CA ASN A 245 0.81 -1.88 1.04
C ASN A 245 0.79 -1.27 -0.34
N THR A 246 0.05 -0.20 -0.46
CA THR A 246 -0.01 0.61 -1.68
C THR A 246 1.26 1.42 -1.90
N LYS A 247 2.14 1.52 -0.89
CA LYS A 247 3.36 2.34 -0.93
C LYS A 247 4.25 2.00 -2.11
N ILE A 248 4.52 0.71 -2.35
CA ILE A 248 5.31 0.24 -3.50
C ILE A 248 4.70 0.74 -4.81
N PHE A 249 3.40 0.51 -4.98
CA PHE A 249 2.70 0.93 -6.20
C PHE A 249 2.67 2.45 -6.34
N ASN A 250 2.54 3.18 -5.24
CA ASN A 250 2.57 4.64 -5.22
C ASN A 250 3.95 5.19 -5.60
N ILE A 251 5.05 4.62 -5.06
CA ILE A 251 6.41 5.00 -5.44
C ILE A 251 6.60 4.77 -6.95
N LEU A 252 6.28 3.59 -7.45
CA LEU A 252 6.46 3.25 -8.87
C LEU A 252 5.57 4.09 -9.77
N SER A 253 4.40 4.52 -9.30
CA SER A 253 3.52 5.42 -10.06
C SER A 253 4.09 6.83 -10.26
N THR A 254 4.99 7.27 -9.38
CA THR A 254 5.67 8.58 -9.45
C THR A 254 7.01 8.54 -10.21
N GLN A 255 7.33 7.45 -10.89
CA GLN A 255 8.66 7.16 -11.46
C GLN A 255 9.76 7.03 -10.39
N GLY A 256 9.38 6.86 -9.11
CA GLY A 256 10.32 6.65 -8.03
C GLY A 256 11.08 5.32 -8.20
N LEU A 257 12.38 5.35 -7.94
CA LEU A 257 13.19 4.15 -7.92
C LEU A 257 13.06 3.48 -6.55
N ILE A 258 12.82 2.17 -6.56
CA ILE A 258 12.84 1.33 -5.35
C ILE A 258 14.02 0.39 -5.43
N MET A 259 14.72 0.22 -4.30
CA MET A 259 15.76 -0.78 -4.16
C MET A 259 15.35 -1.82 -3.13
N PHE A 260 15.43 -3.10 -3.51
CA PHE A 260 15.04 -4.23 -2.69
C PHE A 260 16.25 -5.01 -2.20
N ASP A 261 16.23 -5.37 -0.92
CA ASP A 261 17.20 -6.31 -0.34
C ASP A 261 16.88 -7.74 -0.80
N LYS A 262 17.80 -8.37 -1.54
CA LYS A 262 17.63 -9.73 -2.08
C LYS A 262 17.40 -10.79 -1.00
N VAL A 263 18.01 -10.63 0.15
CA VAL A 263 17.96 -11.60 1.23
C VAL A 263 16.68 -11.42 2.07
N ARG A 264 16.48 -10.20 2.54
CA ARG A 264 15.35 -9.89 3.44
C ARG A 264 14.00 -9.91 2.72
N GLN A 265 13.94 -9.43 1.48
CA GLN A 265 12.71 -9.21 0.74
C GLN A 265 12.45 -10.25 -0.36
N LYS A 266 13.04 -11.44 -0.24
CA LYS A 266 12.93 -12.51 -1.25
C LYS A 266 11.50 -12.83 -1.69
N LYS A 267 10.56 -12.88 -0.74
CA LYS A 267 9.15 -13.16 -1.05
C LYS A 267 8.49 -12.00 -1.80
N LEU A 268 8.79 -10.76 -1.39
CA LEU A 268 8.29 -9.56 -2.03
C LEU A 268 8.82 -9.45 -3.47
N ILE A 269 10.10 -9.66 -3.66
CA ILE A 269 10.75 -9.70 -4.97
C ILE A 269 10.07 -10.72 -5.89
N LYS A 270 9.81 -11.93 -5.39
CA LYS A 270 9.11 -12.96 -6.16
C LYS A 270 7.71 -12.49 -6.59
N LYS A 271 6.95 -11.88 -5.69
CA LYS A 271 5.61 -11.35 -6.01
C LYS A 271 5.67 -10.22 -7.04
N MET A 272 6.66 -9.34 -6.96
CA MET A 272 6.86 -8.28 -7.95
C MET A 272 7.21 -8.87 -9.33
N ASN A 273 8.00 -9.95 -9.38
CA ASN A 273 8.24 -10.70 -10.61
C ASN A 273 6.94 -11.26 -11.20
N ASP A 274 6.12 -11.89 -10.37
CA ASP A 274 4.83 -12.45 -10.79
C ASP A 274 3.87 -11.36 -11.34
N LEU A 275 4.08 -10.10 -10.97
CA LEU A 275 3.38 -8.92 -11.49
C LEU A 275 4.05 -8.27 -12.72
N GLY A 276 5.12 -8.87 -13.25
CA GLY A 276 5.78 -8.46 -14.48
C GLY A 276 6.79 -7.32 -14.34
N PHE A 277 7.20 -6.96 -13.12
CA PHE A 277 8.11 -5.81 -12.95
C PHE A 277 9.55 -6.12 -13.32
N PHE A 278 10.06 -7.30 -13.02
CA PHE A 278 11.47 -7.65 -13.31
C PHE A 278 11.75 -7.94 -14.77
N ASP A 279 10.79 -8.46 -15.51
CA ASP A 279 10.92 -8.74 -16.94
C ASP A 279 11.23 -7.47 -17.75
N THR A 280 10.99 -6.31 -17.15
CA THR A 280 11.18 -5.00 -17.77
C THR A 280 12.35 -4.21 -17.15
N GLU A 281 13.16 -4.81 -16.32
CA GLU A 281 14.22 -4.10 -15.57
C GLU A 281 13.69 -2.88 -14.80
N SER A 282 12.49 -2.99 -14.27
CA SER A 282 11.79 -1.88 -13.60
C SER A 282 12.04 -1.81 -12.09
N LEU A 283 12.80 -2.76 -11.54
CA LEU A 283 13.16 -2.82 -10.13
C LEU A 283 14.63 -3.16 -9.96
N ILE A 284 15.23 -2.66 -8.89
CA ILE A 284 16.62 -2.91 -8.55
C ILE A 284 16.70 -3.71 -7.26
N CYS A 285 17.54 -4.74 -7.29
CA CYS A 285 17.83 -5.54 -6.10
C CYS A 285 19.30 -5.42 -5.74
N TYR A 286 19.59 -5.33 -4.45
CA TYR A 286 20.94 -5.32 -3.92
C TYR A 286 21.16 -6.45 -2.92
N ASP A 287 22.42 -6.83 -2.72
CA ASP A 287 22.84 -7.76 -1.68
C ASP A 287 23.62 -6.98 -0.61
N GLU A 288 23.16 -7.06 0.63
CA GLU A 288 23.64 -6.22 1.74
C GLU A 288 25.14 -6.37 2.02
N LYS A 289 25.76 -7.50 1.63
CA LYS A 289 27.09 -7.85 2.14
C LYS A 289 28.29 -7.44 1.27
N LYS A 290 28.14 -7.19 -0.02
CA LYS A 290 29.33 -7.00 -0.89
C LYS A 290 29.21 -5.94 -1.99
N GLU A 291 28.02 -5.59 -2.44
CA GLU A 291 27.85 -4.76 -3.64
C GLU A 291 26.98 -3.53 -3.40
N SER A 292 26.37 -3.41 -2.22
CA SER A 292 25.38 -2.37 -1.93
C SER A 292 25.93 -0.97 -2.19
N GLU A 293 27.12 -0.65 -1.68
CA GLU A 293 27.71 0.69 -1.84
C GLU A 293 27.94 1.07 -3.31
N LYS A 294 28.45 0.14 -4.11
CA LYS A 294 28.67 0.35 -5.54
C LYS A 294 27.36 0.59 -6.26
N ILE A 295 26.35 -0.25 -6.00
CA ILE A 295 25.02 -0.14 -6.63
C ILE A 295 24.37 1.17 -6.22
N PHE A 296 24.39 1.54 -4.94
CA PHE A 296 23.82 2.80 -4.48
C PHE A 296 24.53 4.02 -5.11
N ASN A 297 25.87 4.04 -5.13
CA ASN A 297 26.61 5.13 -5.78
C ASN A 297 26.28 5.25 -7.27
N GLU A 298 26.16 4.14 -7.97
CA GLU A 298 25.76 4.12 -9.37
C GLU A 298 24.39 4.78 -9.56
N PHE A 299 23.38 4.35 -8.79
CA PHE A 299 22.03 4.90 -8.92
C PHE A 299 21.89 6.31 -8.33
N LEU A 300 22.70 6.72 -7.39
CA LEU A 300 22.72 8.11 -6.91
C LEU A 300 23.31 9.07 -7.95
N SER A 301 24.30 8.63 -8.72
CA SER A 301 24.98 9.45 -9.73
C SER A 301 24.29 9.45 -11.10
N ASP A 302 23.72 8.32 -11.53
CA ASP A 302 23.14 8.17 -12.88
C ASP A 302 21.64 8.50 -12.90
N ASN A 303 21.32 9.77 -13.18
CA ASN A 303 19.94 10.23 -13.30
C ASN A 303 19.19 9.59 -14.47
N GLN A 304 19.87 9.41 -15.62
CA GLN A 304 19.21 8.85 -16.80
C GLN A 304 18.79 7.39 -16.58
N LYS A 305 19.64 6.63 -15.91
CA LYS A 305 19.35 5.24 -15.55
C LYS A 305 18.14 5.15 -14.62
N ARG A 306 18.09 6.01 -13.56
CA ARG A 306 16.91 6.08 -12.65
C ARG A 306 15.63 6.40 -13.40
N LEU A 307 15.67 7.40 -14.28
CA LEU A 307 14.51 7.82 -15.06
C LEU A 307 14.00 6.71 -15.99
N ASN A 308 14.89 6.01 -16.66
CA ASN A 308 14.51 4.93 -17.57
C ASN A 308 13.79 3.80 -16.80
N ILE A 309 14.32 3.41 -15.65
CA ILE A 309 13.71 2.39 -14.78
C ILE A 309 12.35 2.88 -14.26
N GLY A 310 12.30 4.10 -13.73
CA GLY A 310 11.08 4.70 -13.20
C GLY A 310 9.97 4.79 -14.26
N LYS A 311 10.30 5.18 -15.50
CA LYS A 311 9.32 5.21 -16.62
C LYS A 311 8.79 3.81 -16.96
N LYS A 312 9.66 2.79 -17.00
CA LYS A 312 9.24 1.41 -17.22
C LYS A 312 8.27 0.94 -16.13
N ALA A 313 8.63 1.15 -14.86
CA ALA A 313 7.78 0.80 -13.73
C ALA A 313 6.44 1.54 -13.75
N GLN A 314 6.45 2.85 -14.01
CA GLN A 314 5.23 3.64 -14.11
C GLN A 314 4.30 3.15 -15.22
N LYS A 315 4.84 2.74 -16.37
CA LYS A 315 4.05 2.18 -17.48
C LYS A 315 3.31 0.90 -17.04
N ILE A 316 3.98 0.01 -16.30
CA ILE A 316 3.36 -1.21 -15.78
C ILE A 316 2.23 -0.86 -14.81
N ILE A 317 2.50 0.04 -13.85
CA ILE A 317 1.49 0.52 -12.90
C ILE A 317 0.29 1.10 -13.64
N GLY A 318 0.51 2.02 -14.57
CA GLY A 318 -0.56 2.69 -15.31
C GLY A 318 -1.43 1.73 -16.12
N SER A 319 -0.84 0.67 -16.66
CA SER A 319 -1.56 -0.33 -17.46
C SER A 319 -2.35 -1.33 -16.63
N PHE A 320 -1.84 -1.77 -15.47
CA PHE A 320 -2.37 -2.95 -14.79
C PHE A 320 -2.70 -2.77 -13.32
N HIS A 321 -2.16 -1.75 -12.64
CA HIS A 321 -2.18 -1.68 -11.17
C HIS A 321 -2.72 -0.34 -10.64
N THR A 322 -3.76 0.19 -11.28
CA THR A 322 -4.46 1.40 -10.83
C THR A 322 -5.78 1.05 -10.12
N TYR A 323 -6.32 1.97 -9.33
CA TYR A 323 -7.66 1.82 -8.77
C TYR A 323 -8.74 1.72 -9.86
N LYS A 324 -8.53 2.30 -11.03
CA LYS A 324 -9.39 2.11 -12.20
C LYS A 324 -9.45 0.64 -12.64
N ASN A 325 -8.29 -0.04 -12.70
CA ASN A 325 -8.24 -1.47 -13.02
C ASN A 325 -8.95 -2.30 -11.94
N ARG A 326 -8.77 -1.95 -10.66
CA ARG A 326 -9.45 -2.66 -9.55
C ARG A 326 -10.95 -2.42 -9.56
N ALA A 327 -11.41 -1.18 -9.74
CA ALA A 327 -12.83 -0.88 -9.86
C ALA A 327 -13.47 -1.65 -11.01
N LYS A 328 -12.82 -1.69 -12.19
CA LYS A 328 -13.30 -2.49 -13.32
C LYS A 328 -13.41 -3.96 -12.98
N GLN A 329 -12.36 -4.57 -12.41
CA GLN A 329 -12.36 -5.97 -12.00
C GLN A 329 -13.48 -6.26 -10.99
N ILE A 330 -13.65 -5.41 -9.97
CA ILE A 330 -14.71 -5.54 -8.97
C ILE A 330 -16.09 -5.49 -9.66
N LEU A 331 -16.30 -4.56 -10.58
CA LEU A 331 -17.58 -4.41 -11.27
C LEU A 331 -17.89 -5.59 -12.19
N ASP A 332 -16.88 -6.10 -12.91
CA ASP A 332 -17.02 -7.31 -13.74
C ASP A 332 -17.38 -8.54 -12.88
N ASP A 333 -16.84 -8.61 -11.68
CA ASP A 333 -17.11 -9.68 -10.71
C ASP A 333 -18.48 -9.56 -10.02
N LEU A 334 -19.03 -8.34 -9.98
CA LEU A 334 -20.36 -8.05 -9.41
C LEU A 334 -21.51 -8.25 -10.41
N MET A 335 -21.21 -8.45 -11.67
CA MET A 335 -22.22 -8.82 -12.69
C MET A 335 -22.60 -10.27 -12.56
#